data_0d0e1322a8203c8e1689de6266f5dd0d
#
_entry.id   0d0e1322a8203c8e1689de6266f5dd0d
#
_cell.length_a   1.000
_cell.length_b   1.000
_cell.length_c   1.000
_cell.angle_alpha   90.00
_cell.angle_beta   90.00
_cell.angle_gamma   90.00
#
_symmetry.space_group_name_H-M   'P 1'
#
loop_
_entity.id
_entity.type
_entity.pdbx_description
1 polymer ?
#
loop_
_entity_poly.entity_id
_entity_poly.type
_entity_poly.pdbx_seq_one_letter_code
_entity_poly.pdbx_strand_id
1 'polypeptide(L)'
;MSGRWSFRPRRHERLSRDETIVSRHGPLPEMGSGTESSLIVPVLSAEDIVDGLRRRLDPSYATMPAHITLLYPFVPPSSISESLTEKLRELLAHFEPFDFALSEIGWFGDQVMYLAPSPRAPFVELTSRITAGFPDYPPYGGAFDEVVPHLVVGEGARRARMRGAARRLQRYLPIHGFATEVLLMSPSPSGHWEVRRRFPLGRVRRQ
;
A
#
# COMPACT_ATOMS: atom_id res chain seq x y z
N MET A 1 -45.48 -18.86 -48.16
CA MET A 1 -45.67 -18.04 -46.93
C MET A 1 -44.31 -17.76 -46.33
N SER A 2 -43.79 -16.57 -46.61
CA SER A 2 -42.41 -16.15 -46.29
C SER A 2 -42.45 -15.33 -45.01
N GLY A 3 -41.89 -15.87 -43.94
CA GLY A 3 -41.71 -15.16 -42.67
C GLY A 3 -40.33 -14.50 -42.62
N ARG A 4 -40.26 -13.18 -42.83
CA ARG A 4 -39.05 -12.36 -42.61
C ARG A 4 -38.81 -12.18 -41.10
N TRP A 5 -37.69 -12.70 -40.63
CA TRP A 5 -37.17 -12.34 -39.29
C TRP A 5 -36.34 -11.09 -39.44
N SER A 6 -36.77 -9.97 -38.86
CA SER A 6 -35.99 -8.74 -38.78
C SER A 6 -35.16 -8.77 -37.51
N PHE A 7 -33.82 -8.86 -37.69
CA PHE A 7 -32.83 -8.72 -36.63
C PHE A 7 -32.67 -7.23 -36.31
N ARG A 8 -33.14 -6.81 -35.12
CA ARG A 8 -32.80 -5.50 -34.57
C ARG A 8 -31.51 -5.64 -33.81
N PRO A 9 -30.45 -4.84 -34.09
CA PRO A 9 -29.23 -4.82 -33.26
C PRO A 9 -29.55 -4.17 -31.91
N ARG A 10 -29.22 -4.86 -30.83
CA ARG A 10 -29.23 -4.30 -29.48
C ARG A 10 -28.25 -3.16 -29.43
N ARG A 11 -28.69 -2.01 -28.95
CA ARG A 11 -27.84 -0.86 -28.61
C ARG A 11 -26.75 -1.35 -27.65
N HIS A 12 -25.50 -1.12 -27.99
CA HIS A 12 -24.39 -1.14 -27.06
C HIS A 12 -24.63 -0.03 -26.04
N GLU A 13 -25.05 -0.40 -24.83
CA GLU A 13 -24.94 0.46 -23.67
C GLU A 13 -23.46 0.77 -23.46
N ARG A 14 -23.11 2.03 -23.60
CA ARG A 14 -21.83 2.55 -23.14
C ARG A 14 -21.83 2.41 -21.63
N LEU A 15 -21.04 1.48 -21.11
CA LEU A 15 -20.70 1.43 -19.70
C LEU A 15 -20.06 2.78 -19.33
N SER A 16 -20.71 3.48 -18.44
CA SER A 16 -20.21 4.75 -17.88
C SER A 16 -18.90 4.48 -17.14
N ARG A 17 -17.89 5.31 -17.40
CA ARG A 17 -16.55 5.28 -16.76
C ARG A 17 -16.55 5.75 -15.32
N ASP A 18 -17.54 5.38 -14.51
CA ASP A 18 -17.68 5.78 -13.11
C ASP A 18 -18.03 4.62 -12.18
N GLU A 19 -17.58 3.42 -12.48
CA GLU A 19 -17.48 2.39 -11.46
C GLU A 19 -16.15 2.55 -10.72
N THR A 20 -16.13 3.53 -9.80
CA THR A 20 -15.26 3.53 -8.62
C THR A 20 -15.32 2.12 -8.05
N ILE A 21 -14.16 1.42 -8.04
CA ILE A 21 -14.02 0.12 -7.36
C ILE A 21 -14.39 0.38 -5.90
N VAL A 22 -15.63 0.15 -5.55
CA VAL A 22 -16.11 0.14 -4.17
C VAL A 22 -15.60 -1.16 -3.58
N SER A 23 -14.33 -1.15 -3.18
CA SER A 23 -13.76 -2.21 -2.35
C SER A 23 -14.62 -2.32 -1.09
N ARG A 24 -15.19 -3.49 -0.86
CA ARG A 24 -15.92 -3.86 0.37
C ARG A 24 -14.92 -4.05 1.53
N HIS A 25 -13.99 -3.13 1.69
CA HIS A 25 -13.01 -3.19 2.76
C HIS A 25 -13.56 -2.38 3.93
N GLY A 26 -13.68 -3.02 5.08
CA GLY A 26 -13.91 -2.36 6.36
C GLY A 26 -12.76 -1.36 6.67
N PRO A 27 -12.85 -0.63 7.79
CA PRO A 27 -11.76 0.23 8.22
C PRO A 27 -10.47 -0.60 8.35
N LEU A 28 -9.35 -0.04 7.88
CA LEU A 28 -8.03 -0.64 8.09
C LEU A 28 -7.82 -0.80 9.60
N PRO A 29 -7.21 -1.92 10.06
CA PRO A 29 -6.84 -2.04 11.47
C PRO A 29 -5.93 -0.86 11.84
N GLU A 30 -6.25 -0.19 12.95
CA GLU A 30 -5.47 0.95 13.42
C GLU A 30 -4.00 0.53 13.61
N MET A 31 -3.10 1.22 12.92
CA MET A 31 -1.66 1.05 13.11
C MET A 31 -1.25 1.75 14.41
N GLY A 32 -1.52 1.15 15.57
CA GLY A 32 -1.31 1.93 16.77
C GLY A 32 -1.21 1.25 18.13
N SER A 33 -1.32 -0.07 18.24
CA SER A 33 -1.19 -0.68 19.59
C SER A 33 0.26 -0.75 20.11
N GLY A 34 1.26 -0.38 19.32
CA GLY A 34 2.67 -0.37 19.73
C GLY A 34 3.28 -1.74 19.97
N THR A 35 2.60 -2.80 19.59
CA THR A 35 2.99 -4.20 19.89
C THR A 35 3.52 -4.96 18.70
N GLU A 36 3.27 -4.52 17.47
CA GLU A 36 3.68 -5.23 16.26
C GLU A 36 4.60 -4.40 15.37
N SER A 37 5.35 -5.09 14.51
CA SER A 37 6.15 -4.48 13.46
C SER A 37 5.41 -4.46 12.13
N SER A 38 5.99 -3.76 11.14
CA SER A 38 5.46 -3.64 9.79
C SER A 38 6.57 -3.78 8.75
N LEU A 39 6.26 -4.38 7.61
CA LEU A 39 7.12 -4.38 6.43
C LEU A 39 6.54 -3.41 5.40
N ILE A 40 7.36 -2.46 4.96
CA ILE A 40 6.94 -1.38 4.06
C ILE A 40 7.92 -1.18 2.92
N VAL A 41 7.44 -0.67 1.79
CA VAL A 41 8.27 -0.05 0.74
C VAL A 41 8.20 1.47 0.92
N PRO A 42 9.32 2.15 1.23
CA PRO A 42 9.33 3.61 1.32
C PRO A 42 9.17 4.24 -0.07
N VAL A 43 8.39 5.33 -0.16
CA VAL A 43 8.14 6.07 -1.40
C VAL A 43 8.66 7.50 -1.24
N LEU A 44 9.99 7.64 -1.19
CA LEU A 44 10.64 8.92 -0.90
C LEU A 44 10.31 10.01 -1.95
N SER A 45 10.07 9.62 -3.20
CA SER A 45 9.65 10.55 -4.27
C SER A 45 8.28 11.19 -4.02
N ALA A 46 7.45 10.59 -3.19
CA ALA A 46 6.16 11.16 -2.82
C ALA A 46 6.23 12.06 -1.59
N GLU A 47 7.29 11.98 -0.78
CA GLU A 47 7.38 12.64 0.54
C GLU A 47 7.07 14.12 0.44
N ASP A 48 7.81 14.88 -0.39
CA ASP A 48 7.63 16.34 -0.52
C ASP A 48 6.23 16.73 -1.02
N ILE A 49 5.59 15.84 -1.81
CA ILE A 49 4.27 16.09 -2.39
C ILE A 49 3.16 15.85 -1.38
N VAL A 50 3.28 14.75 -0.60
CA VAL A 50 2.21 14.32 0.31
C VAL A 50 2.42 14.77 1.76
N ASP A 51 3.63 15.18 2.16
CA ASP A 51 4.00 15.55 3.52
C ASP A 51 3.00 16.52 4.17
N GLY A 52 2.79 17.67 3.55
CA GLY A 52 1.88 18.68 4.07
C GLY A 52 0.40 18.25 4.12
N LEU A 53 0.01 17.20 3.38
CA LEU A 53 -1.33 16.61 3.45
C LEU A 53 -1.40 15.58 4.56
N ARG A 54 -0.45 14.64 4.60
CA ARG A 54 -0.36 13.60 5.61
C ARG A 54 -0.31 14.19 7.01
N ARG A 55 0.55 15.19 7.23
CA ARG A 55 0.64 15.92 8.51
C ARG A 55 -0.71 16.43 9.05
N ARG A 56 -1.66 16.71 8.18
CA ARG A 56 -2.99 17.25 8.54
C ARG A 56 -4.11 16.24 8.51
N LEU A 57 -3.92 15.12 7.83
CA LEU A 57 -4.97 14.18 7.48
C LEU A 57 -4.67 12.74 7.88
N ASP A 58 -3.42 12.44 8.30
CA ASP A 58 -2.96 11.10 8.65
C ASP A 58 -2.40 11.11 10.08
N PRO A 59 -3.07 10.44 11.04
CA PRO A 59 -2.61 10.37 12.42
C PRO A 59 -1.24 9.69 12.60
N SER A 60 -0.87 8.77 11.68
CA SER A 60 0.41 8.06 11.71
C SER A 60 1.58 8.83 11.10
N TYR A 61 1.30 10.01 10.52
CA TYR A 61 2.27 10.82 9.78
C TYR A 61 3.59 11.04 10.53
N ALA A 62 3.52 11.44 11.80
CA ALA A 62 4.69 11.89 12.57
C ALA A 62 5.76 10.80 12.77
N THR A 63 5.48 9.58 12.41
CA THR A 63 6.30 8.42 12.79
C THR A 63 6.74 7.56 11.61
N MET A 64 6.09 7.67 10.45
CA MET A 64 6.39 6.83 9.28
C MET A 64 6.59 7.67 8.01
N PRO A 65 7.60 7.36 7.17
CA PRO A 65 7.75 7.99 5.86
C PRO A 65 6.54 7.69 4.97
N ALA A 66 6.41 8.39 3.83
CA ALA A 66 5.48 7.99 2.79
C ALA A 66 5.82 6.57 2.32
N HIS A 67 4.86 5.65 2.37
CA HIS A 67 5.15 4.23 2.15
C HIS A 67 3.95 3.46 1.59
N ILE A 68 4.24 2.28 1.05
CA ILE A 68 3.25 1.22 0.74
C ILE A 68 3.50 0.07 1.70
N THR A 69 2.50 -0.30 2.49
CA THR A 69 2.56 -1.44 3.41
C THR A 69 2.50 -2.75 2.64
N LEU A 70 3.45 -3.65 2.93
CA LEU A 70 3.46 -5.02 2.41
C LEU A 70 2.83 -6.00 3.40
N LEU A 71 3.17 -5.85 4.68
CA LEU A 71 2.68 -6.74 5.74
C LEU A 71 2.54 -5.97 7.06
N TYR A 72 1.33 -5.95 7.59
CA TYR A 72 0.99 -5.48 8.94
C TYR A 72 -0.30 -6.19 9.41
N PRO A 73 -0.42 -6.57 10.69
CA PRO A 73 0.66 -6.64 11.68
C PRO A 73 1.66 -7.74 11.34
N PHE A 74 2.92 -7.56 11.76
CA PHE A 74 3.96 -8.56 11.65
C PHE A 74 4.39 -9.01 13.06
N VAL A 75 5.61 -9.44 13.27
CA VAL A 75 6.08 -9.93 14.57
C VAL A 75 6.15 -8.83 15.63
N PRO A 76 5.93 -9.15 16.91
CA PRO A 76 6.25 -8.23 18.00
C PRO A 76 7.72 -7.79 17.95
N PRO A 77 8.07 -6.55 18.33
CA PRO A 77 9.46 -6.05 18.30
C PRO A 77 10.44 -6.94 19.06
N SER A 78 10.01 -7.57 20.16
CA SER A 78 10.83 -8.50 20.96
C SER A 78 11.14 -9.82 20.21
N SER A 79 10.37 -10.15 19.18
CA SER A 79 10.53 -11.37 18.38
C SER A 79 11.37 -11.15 17.11
N ILE A 80 11.87 -9.94 16.88
CA ILE A 80 12.76 -9.64 15.75
C ILE A 80 14.14 -10.24 16.05
N SER A 81 14.34 -11.48 15.63
CA SER A 81 15.58 -12.23 15.79
C SER A 81 16.50 -12.10 14.55
N GLU A 82 17.77 -12.50 14.70
CA GLU A 82 18.69 -12.55 13.56
C GLU A 82 18.25 -13.61 12.52
N SER A 83 17.73 -14.74 12.96
CA SER A 83 17.21 -15.80 12.06
C SER A 83 16.01 -15.30 11.24
N LEU A 84 15.12 -14.51 11.84
CA LEU A 84 13.99 -13.89 11.13
C LEU A 84 14.50 -12.85 10.09
N THR A 85 15.46 -12.03 10.49
CA THR A 85 16.02 -11.01 9.59
C THR A 85 16.80 -11.63 8.44
N GLU A 86 17.53 -12.74 8.67
CA GLU A 86 18.20 -13.48 7.60
C GLU A 86 17.22 -14.10 6.62
N LYS A 87 16.16 -14.75 7.12
CA LYS A 87 15.10 -15.29 6.27
C LYS A 87 14.43 -14.22 5.40
N LEU A 88 14.16 -13.02 5.96
CA LEU A 88 13.65 -11.89 5.18
C LEU A 88 14.66 -11.46 4.11
N ARG A 89 15.94 -11.36 4.46
CA ARG A 89 17.01 -10.96 3.54
C ARG A 89 17.11 -11.92 2.36
N GLU A 90 17.15 -13.22 2.62
CA GLU A 90 17.18 -14.25 1.59
C GLU A 90 15.98 -14.17 0.66
N LEU A 91 14.76 -14.03 1.22
CA LEU A 91 13.53 -13.95 0.47
C LEU A 91 13.49 -12.72 -0.44
N LEU A 92 13.87 -11.56 0.08
CA LEU A 92 13.81 -10.29 -0.63
C LEU A 92 14.97 -10.10 -1.64
N ALA A 93 16.12 -10.74 -1.42
CA ALA A 93 17.25 -10.73 -2.35
C ALA A 93 16.95 -11.37 -3.72
N HIS A 94 15.88 -12.16 -3.82
CA HIS A 94 15.43 -12.77 -5.08
C HIS A 94 14.39 -11.93 -5.82
N PHE A 95 14.06 -10.75 -5.30
CA PHE A 95 13.09 -9.86 -5.91
C PHE A 95 13.80 -8.64 -6.50
N GLU A 96 13.76 -8.49 -7.83
CA GLU A 96 14.45 -7.37 -8.47
C GLU A 96 13.78 -6.03 -8.13
N PRO A 97 14.58 -4.94 -8.01
CA PRO A 97 14.03 -3.58 -7.91
C PRO A 97 13.13 -3.27 -9.11
N PHE A 98 12.10 -2.46 -8.91
CA PHE A 98 11.12 -2.17 -9.96
C PHE A 98 10.60 -0.74 -9.93
N ASP A 99 10.26 -0.25 -11.13
CA ASP A 99 9.60 1.03 -11.31
C ASP A 99 8.10 0.92 -11.08
N PHE A 100 7.52 2.02 -10.58
CA PHE A 100 6.07 2.19 -10.48
C PHE A 100 5.71 3.68 -10.53
N ALA A 101 4.42 3.97 -10.67
CA ALA A 101 3.90 5.32 -10.53
C ALA A 101 2.66 5.31 -9.64
N LEU A 102 2.56 6.25 -8.72
CA LEU A 102 1.30 6.52 -8.03
C LEU A 102 0.44 7.36 -8.97
N SER A 103 -0.56 6.73 -9.60
CA SER A 103 -1.30 7.32 -10.72
C SER A 103 -2.75 7.64 -10.41
N GLU A 104 -3.31 7.06 -9.35
CA GLU A 104 -4.72 7.18 -9.01
C GLU A 104 -4.93 7.51 -7.54
N ILE A 105 -5.98 8.31 -7.26
CA ILE A 105 -6.46 8.55 -5.91
C ILE A 105 -7.61 7.58 -5.66
N GLY A 106 -7.41 6.68 -4.69
CA GLY A 106 -8.41 5.73 -4.25
C GLY A 106 -8.98 6.06 -2.87
N TRP A 107 -10.03 5.33 -2.50
CA TRP A 107 -10.73 5.51 -1.23
C TRP A 107 -11.12 4.15 -0.65
N PHE A 108 -10.86 3.95 0.64
CA PHE A 108 -11.52 2.89 1.38
C PHE A 108 -12.68 3.50 2.17
N GLY A 109 -13.89 3.24 1.68
CA GLY A 109 -15.09 3.88 2.20
C GLY A 109 -14.97 5.42 2.20
N ASP A 110 -15.33 6.02 3.33
CA ASP A 110 -15.26 7.45 3.54
C ASP A 110 -14.10 7.86 4.47
N GLN A 111 -13.33 6.89 4.93
CA GLN A 111 -12.37 7.06 6.02
C GLN A 111 -10.93 7.20 5.55
N VAL A 112 -10.53 6.54 4.47
CA VAL A 112 -9.14 6.52 4.01
C VAL A 112 -9.03 7.00 2.58
N MET A 113 -8.18 8.00 2.35
CA MET A 113 -7.75 8.47 1.04
C MET A 113 -6.32 8.00 0.79
N TYR A 114 -6.08 7.37 -0.34
CA TYR A 114 -4.78 6.81 -0.69
C TYR A 114 -4.38 7.06 -2.15
N LEU A 115 -3.11 6.86 -2.45
CA LEU A 115 -2.57 6.77 -3.80
C LEU A 115 -2.34 5.31 -4.18
N ALA A 116 -2.82 4.90 -5.35
CA ALA A 116 -2.64 3.55 -5.88
C ALA A 116 -1.42 3.48 -6.82
N PRO A 117 -0.52 2.50 -6.63
CA PRO A 117 0.59 2.27 -7.55
C PRO A 117 0.14 1.57 -8.83
N SER A 118 0.83 1.87 -9.94
CA SER A 118 0.72 1.17 -11.21
C SER A 118 2.14 0.89 -11.75
N PRO A 119 2.49 -0.38 -12.05
CA PRO A 119 1.71 -1.59 -11.85
C PRO A 119 1.56 -1.98 -10.36
N ARG A 120 0.45 -2.64 -10.01
CA ARG A 120 0.22 -3.19 -8.66
C ARG A 120 0.90 -4.54 -8.44
N ALA A 121 1.08 -5.30 -9.53
CA ALA A 121 1.52 -6.69 -9.49
C ALA A 121 2.82 -6.91 -8.68
N PRO A 122 3.89 -6.13 -8.80
CA PRO A 122 5.11 -6.34 -8.03
C PRO A 122 4.89 -6.24 -6.51
N PHE A 123 4.05 -5.32 -6.05
CA PHE A 123 3.72 -5.19 -4.63
C PHE A 123 2.91 -6.38 -4.10
N VAL A 124 1.92 -6.84 -4.89
CA VAL A 124 1.13 -8.03 -4.56
C VAL A 124 2.03 -9.26 -4.50
N GLU A 125 2.96 -9.41 -5.43
CA GLU A 125 3.91 -10.52 -5.44
C GLU A 125 4.86 -10.48 -4.24
N LEU A 126 5.39 -9.30 -3.88
CA LEU A 126 6.21 -9.12 -2.66
C LEU A 126 5.43 -9.55 -1.42
N THR A 127 4.21 -9.04 -1.26
CA THR A 127 3.35 -9.40 -0.12
C THR A 127 3.09 -10.91 -0.08
N SER A 128 2.74 -11.51 -1.22
CA SER A 128 2.48 -12.95 -1.31
C SER A 128 3.70 -13.79 -0.93
N ARG A 129 4.89 -13.43 -1.40
CA ARG A 129 6.14 -14.12 -1.06
C ARG A 129 6.48 -13.99 0.42
N ILE A 130 6.32 -12.79 0.98
CA ILE A 130 6.55 -12.57 2.42
C ILE A 130 5.56 -13.43 3.23
N THR A 131 4.28 -13.39 2.90
CA THR A 131 3.24 -14.17 3.60
C THR A 131 3.48 -15.68 3.49
N ALA A 132 3.91 -16.17 2.32
CA ALA A 132 4.27 -17.58 2.16
C ALA A 132 5.48 -17.98 3.03
N GLY A 133 6.42 -17.07 3.25
CA GLY A 133 7.54 -17.26 4.16
C GLY A 133 7.15 -17.20 5.65
N PHE A 134 6.10 -16.46 5.98
CA PHE A 134 5.64 -16.20 7.34
C PHE A 134 4.12 -16.40 7.47
N PRO A 135 3.61 -17.63 7.31
CA PRO A 135 2.17 -17.92 7.21
C PRO A 135 1.38 -17.59 8.49
N ASP A 136 2.05 -17.51 9.63
CA ASP A 136 1.43 -17.15 10.90
C ASP A 136 1.05 -15.65 11.00
N TYR A 137 1.51 -14.85 10.03
CA TYR A 137 1.29 -13.40 9.98
C TYR A 137 0.59 -13.02 8.66
N PRO A 138 -0.69 -13.32 8.49
CA PRO A 138 -1.42 -12.90 7.30
C PRO A 138 -1.59 -11.37 7.28
N PRO A 139 -1.57 -10.72 6.09
CA PRO A 139 -1.81 -9.29 5.97
C PRO A 139 -3.11 -8.88 6.66
N TYR A 140 -3.04 -7.81 7.45
CA TYR A 140 -4.17 -7.29 8.25
C TYR A 140 -4.84 -8.34 9.15
N GLY A 141 -4.05 -9.30 9.65
CA GLY A 141 -4.57 -10.40 10.48
C GLY A 141 -5.55 -11.33 9.75
N GLY A 142 -5.53 -11.35 8.42
CA GLY A 142 -6.46 -12.13 7.60
C GLY A 142 -7.86 -11.50 7.45
N ALA A 143 -8.00 -10.21 7.79
CA ALA A 143 -9.29 -9.52 7.73
C ALA A 143 -9.81 -9.26 6.30
N PHE A 144 -8.96 -9.40 5.28
CA PHE A 144 -9.28 -9.09 3.90
C PHE A 144 -8.87 -10.22 2.95
N ASP A 145 -9.73 -10.52 1.98
CA ASP A 145 -9.48 -11.56 0.97
C ASP A 145 -8.43 -11.11 -0.07
N GLU A 146 -8.29 -9.81 -0.26
CA GLU A 146 -7.39 -9.23 -1.26
C GLU A 146 -6.53 -8.11 -0.64
N VAL A 147 -5.24 -8.12 -0.95
CA VAL A 147 -4.31 -7.04 -0.60
C VAL A 147 -4.29 -6.01 -1.72
N VAL A 148 -4.73 -4.79 -1.39
CA VAL A 148 -4.67 -3.64 -2.30
C VAL A 148 -3.45 -2.79 -1.93
N PRO A 149 -2.37 -2.78 -2.75
CA PRO A 149 -1.22 -1.92 -2.49
C PRO A 149 -1.63 -0.44 -2.57
N HIS A 150 -1.29 0.33 -1.53
CA HIS A 150 -1.69 1.73 -1.44
C HIS A 150 -0.75 2.54 -0.54
N LEU A 151 -0.64 3.84 -0.82
CA LEU A 151 0.02 4.83 0.03
C LEU A 151 -1.07 5.71 0.66
N VAL A 152 -1.23 5.64 1.98
CA VAL A 152 -2.21 6.46 2.71
C VAL A 152 -1.78 7.94 2.70
N VAL A 153 -2.71 8.82 2.32
CA VAL A 153 -2.53 10.28 2.36
C VAL A 153 -3.37 10.92 3.45
N GLY A 154 -4.48 10.30 3.82
CA GLY A 154 -5.33 10.79 4.89
C GLY A 154 -6.25 9.70 5.42
N GLU A 155 -6.43 9.70 6.74
CA GLU A 155 -7.26 8.74 7.46
C GLU A 155 -8.05 9.45 8.56
N GLY A 156 -9.32 9.05 8.75
CA GLY A 156 -10.18 9.56 9.82
C GLY A 156 -10.54 11.05 9.74
N ALA A 157 -10.01 11.80 8.78
CA ALA A 157 -10.31 13.21 8.60
C ALA A 157 -11.69 13.41 7.94
N ARG A 158 -12.29 14.60 8.15
CA ARG A 158 -13.57 14.93 7.49
C ARG A 158 -13.46 14.76 5.98
N ARG A 159 -14.36 13.99 5.36
CA ARG A 159 -14.37 13.69 3.92
C ARG A 159 -14.27 14.93 3.03
N ALA A 160 -14.91 16.03 3.42
CA ALA A 160 -14.83 17.29 2.66
C ALA A 160 -13.38 17.84 2.60
N ARG A 161 -12.61 17.71 3.69
CA ARG A 161 -11.20 18.11 3.74
C ARG A 161 -10.35 17.20 2.86
N MET A 162 -10.56 15.88 2.93
CA MET A 162 -9.86 14.90 2.09
C MET A 162 -10.17 15.10 0.60
N ARG A 163 -11.43 15.37 0.22
CA ARG A 163 -11.79 15.72 -1.17
C ARG A 163 -11.10 17.00 -1.65
N GLY A 164 -10.95 18.01 -0.79
CA GLY A 164 -10.18 19.22 -1.09
C GLY A 164 -8.70 18.91 -1.34
N ALA A 165 -8.12 18.01 -0.54
CA ALA A 165 -6.75 17.54 -0.70
C ALA A 165 -6.58 16.73 -1.99
N ALA A 166 -7.51 15.81 -2.30
CA ALA A 166 -7.52 15.02 -3.52
C ALA A 166 -7.44 15.89 -4.79
N ARG A 167 -8.27 16.95 -4.87
CA ARG A 167 -8.23 17.89 -6.01
C ARG A 167 -6.88 18.59 -6.18
N ARG A 168 -6.18 18.88 -5.09
CA ARG A 168 -4.83 19.48 -5.14
C ARG A 168 -3.80 18.44 -5.58
N LEU A 169 -3.88 17.23 -5.01
CA LEU A 169 -2.95 16.14 -5.28
C LEU A 169 -3.02 15.66 -6.73
N GLN A 170 -4.20 15.72 -7.35
CA GLN A 170 -4.41 15.33 -8.76
C GLN A 170 -3.44 16.03 -9.75
N ARG A 171 -2.94 17.22 -9.41
CA ARG A 171 -2.02 17.98 -10.28
C ARG A 171 -0.60 17.45 -10.30
N TYR A 172 -0.26 16.62 -9.32
CA TYR A 172 1.08 16.04 -9.16
C TYR A 172 1.16 14.61 -9.67
N LEU A 173 0.01 14.02 -10.06
CA LEU A 173 -0.02 12.66 -10.57
C LEU A 173 0.32 12.61 -12.06
N PRO A 174 1.04 11.57 -12.52
CA PRO A 174 1.59 10.47 -11.73
C PRO A 174 2.87 10.86 -10.96
N ILE A 175 3.07 10.30 -9.76
CA ILE A 175 4.32 10.40 -9.01
C ILE A 175 5.11 9.13 -9.26
N HIS A 176 6.24 9.25 -9.95
CA HIS A 176 7.11 8.12 -10.26
C HIS A 176 7.93 7.70 -9.04
N GLY A 177 8.05 6.41 -8.84
CA GLY A 177 8.84 5.79 -7.77
C GLY A 177 9.64 4.60 -8.28
N PHE A 178 10.69 4.27 -7.54
CA PHE A 178 11.53 3.10 -7.80
C PHE A 178 11.72 2.35 -6.47
N ALA A 179 11.17 1.15 -6.39
CA ALA A 179 11.26 0.30 -5.20
C ALA A 179 12.61 -0.41 -5.19
N THR A 180 13.47 -0.07 -4.24
CA THR A 180 14.82 -0.62 -4.10
C THR A 180 15.02 -1.41 -2.82
N GLU A 181 14.16 -1.21 -1.83
CA GLU A 181 14.30 -1.83 -0.51
C GLU A 181 12.95 -2.03 0.17
N VAL A 182 12.94 -2.94 1.12
CA VAL A 182 11.87 -3.12 2.11
C VAL A 182 12.42 -2.73 3.48
N LEU A 183 11.64 -1.98 4.25
CA LEU A 183 11.97 -1.61 5.62
C LEU A 183 11.17 -2.46 6.60
N LEU A 184 11.84 -3.01 7.60
CA LEU A 184 11.20 -3.52 8.81
C LEU A 184 11.11 -2.37 9.81
N MET A 185 9.90 -1.95 10.09
CA MET A 185 9.58 -0.88 11.02
C MET A 185 9.00 -1.47 12.31
N SER A 186 9.32 -0.88 13.43
CA SER A 186 8.62 -1.17 14.70
C SER A 186 8.51 0.06 15.56
N PRO A 187 7.49 0.15 16.43
CA PRO A 187 7.41 1.23 17.38
C PRO A 187 8.53 1.15 18.42
N SER A 188 9.04 2.30 18.81
CA SER A 188 9.88 2.47 20.00
C SER A 188 9.03 2.52 21.26
N PRO A 189 9.62 2.48 22.45
CA PRO A 189 8.89 2.64 23.71
C PRO A 189 8.11 3.97 23.83
N SER A 190 8.52 5.00 23.08
CA SER A 190 7.81 6.28 22.98
C SER A 190 6.66 6.29 21.97
N GLY A 191 6.41 5.17 21.26
CA GLY A 191 5.37 5.03 20.26
C GLY A 191 5.77 5.55 18.86
N HIS A 192 6.99 6.05 18.68
CA HIS A 192 7.50 6.45 17.37
C HIS A 192 7.96 5.23 16.56
N TRP A 193 7.59 5.16 15.30
CA TRP A 193 8.04 4.09 14.41
C TRP A 193 9.47 4.33 13.96
N GLU A 194 10.31 3.30 14.11
CA GLU A 194 11.74 3.33 13.79
C GLU A 194 12.10 2.23 12.81
N VAL A 195 13.07 2.50 11.94
CA VAL A 195 13.65 1.51 11.05
C VAL A 195 14.51 0.54 11.86
N ARG A 196 14.10 -0.71 11.94
CA ARG A 196 14.86 -1.78 12.61
C ARG A 196 15.86 -2.44 11.69
N ARG A 197 15.46 -2.67 10.43
CA ARG A 197 16.31 -3.28 9.39
C ARG A 197 15.92 -2.74 8.01
N ARG A 198 16.91 -2.74 7.12
CA ARG A 198 16.74 -2.46 5.69
C ARG A 198 17.09 -3.70 4.90
N PHE A 199 16.28 -4.03 3.91
CA PHE A 199 16.46 -5.18 3.02
C PHE A 199 16.45 -4.68 1.58
N PRO A 200 17.64 -4.53 0.96
CA PRO A 200 17.71 -4.22 -0.46
C PRO A 200 17.02 -5.30 -1.29
N LEU A 201 16.27 -4.89 -2.30
CA LEU A 201 15.76 -5.80 -3.33
C LEU A 201 16.89 -6.15 -4.31
N GLY A 202 16.84 -7.38 -4.84
CA GLY A 202 17.88 -7.90 -5.70
C GLY A 202 19.13 -8.36 -4.94
N ARG A 203 19.95 -9.15 -5.64
CA ARG A 203 21.23 -9.59 -5.07
C ARG A 203 22.21 -8.41 -5.08
N VAL A 204 22.70 -8.04 -3.92
CA VAL A 204 23.87 -7.17 -3.83
C VAL A 204 25.02 -7.86 -4.58
N ARG A 205 25.35 -7.38 -5.78
CA ARG A 205 26.59 -7.82 -6.45
C ARG A 205 27.75 -7.37 -5.56
N ARG A 206 28.40 -8.33 -4.88
CA ARG A 206 29.69 -8.05 -4.27
C ARG A 206 30.66 -7.72 -5.42
N GLN A 207 31.13 -6.49 -5.47
CA GLN A 207 32.26 -6.08 -6.29
C GLN A 207 33.55 -6.63 -5.68
#